data_f300ae466f573d53704bc40b3371a21e
#
_entry.id   f300ae466f573d53704bc40b3371a21e
#
_cell.length_a   1.000
_cell.length_b   1.000
_cell.length_c   1.000
_cell.angle_alpha   90.00
_cell.angle_beta   90.00
_cell.angle_gamma   90.00
#
_symmetry.space_group_name_H-M   'P 1'
#
loop_
_entity.id
_entity.type
_entity.pdbx_description
1 polymer ?
#
loop_
_entity_poly.entity_id
_entity_poly.type
_entity_poly.pdbx_seq_one_letter_code
_entity_poly.pdbx_strand_id
1 'polypeptide(L)'
;MLNTIYNACDVGVNTCKGEGWGLVNFEHAACKVAQVVPNHTSCKEIFEGYGQLIDCNHVDVDTTFAREMPCPDANHLTRILNELYEDRGKLEATAELCYIRATDSQFHWKNIASQFGGVFQDTLNGVDHSVIENKETIKPKKRRKARKIGSKT
;
A
#
# COMPACT_ATOMS: atom_id res chain seq x y z
N MET A 1 -7.79 17.58 -17.30
CA MET A 1 -8.39 16.33 -17.86
C MET A 1 -8.21 15.13 -16.95
N LEU A 2 -7.00 14.72 -16.55
CA LEU A 2 -6.80 13.53 -15.66
C LEU A 2 -7.51 13.65 -14.31
N ASN A 3 -7.36 14.80 -13.65
CA ASN A 3 -8.05 15.09 -12.39
C ASN A 3 -9.59 14.94 -12.49
N THR A 4 -10.19 15.33 -13.62
CA THR A 4 -11.63 15.18 -13.86
C THR A 4 -12.03 13.70 -13.93
N ILE A 5 -11.18 12.86 -14.54
CA ILE A 5 -11.41 11.41 -14.62
C ILE A 5 -11.33 10.80 -13.22
N TYR A 6 -10.31 11.14 -12.44
CA TYR A 6 -10.14 10.62 -11.09
C TYR A 6 -11.32 10.99 -10.17
N ASN A 7 -11.80 12.22 -10.24
CA ASN A 7 -12.94 12.67 -9.45
C ASN A 7 -14.31 12.12 -9.92
N ALA A 8 -14.36 11.46 -11.08
CA ALA A 8 -15.58 10.81 -11.58
C ALA A 8 -15.72 9.35 -11.14
N CYS A 9 -14.75 8.82 -10.40
CA CYS A 9 -14.72 7.43 -9.98
C CYS A 9 -14.97 7.33 -8.47
N ASP A 10 -15.68 6.28 -8.04
CA ASP A 10 -15.87 5.96 -6.61
C ASP A 10 -14.72 5.08 -6.06
N VAL A 11 -14.10 4.26 -6.91
CA VAL A 11 -13.07 3.29 -6.53
C VAL A 11 -11.96 3.24 -7.58
N GLY A 12 -10.71 3.24 -7.13
CA GLY A 12 -9.54 2.92 -7.96
C GLY A 12 -9.12 1.48 -7.74
N VAL A 13 -8.91 0.73 -8.83
CA VAL A 13 -8.48 -0.67 -8.76
C VAL A 13 -7.15 -0.83 -9.49
N ASN A 14 -6.21 -1.53 -8.86
CA ASN A 14 -4.98 -1.99 -9.47
C ASN A 14 -4.89 -3.51 -9.36
N THR A 15 -4.49 -4.18 -10.43
CA THR A 15 -4.26 -5.63 -10.48
C THR A 15 -2.90 -5.98 -11.03
N CYS A 16 -1.91 -5.08 -10.89
CA CYS A 16 -0.54 -5.32 -11.36
C CYS A 16 0.10 -6.51 -10.63
N LYS A 17 1.06 -7.14 -11.29
CA LYS A 17 1.88 -8.22 -10.74
C LYS A 17 3.21 -7.71 -10.14
N GLY A 18 3.42 -6.41 -10.16
CA GLY A 18 4.59 -5.74 -9.60
C GLY A 18 4.55 -4.25 -9.93
N GLU A 19 4.85 -3.43 -8.96
CA GLU A 19 4.78 -1.98 -9.08
C GLU A 19 5.92 -1.34 -8.29
N GLY A 20 6.58 -0.33 -8.86
CA GLY A 20 7.65 0.40 -8.18
C GLY A 20 7.12 1.46 -7.20
N TRP A 21 6.02 2.13 -7.55
CA TRP A 21 5.34 3.10 -6.70
C TRP A 21 3.80 3.01 -6.80
N GLY A 22 3.25 2.91 -8.01
CA GLY A 22 1.82 2.96 -8.26
C GLY A 22 1.31 4.40 -8.34
N LEU A 23 1.95 5.23 -9.17
CA LEU A 23 1.61 6.66 -9.31
C LEU A 23 0.12 6.88 -9.57
N VAL A 24 -0.51 6.07 -10.43
CA VAL A 24 -1.93 6.20 -10.76
C VAL A 24 -2.81 6.06 -9.53
N ASN A 25 -2.55 5.03 -8.69
CA ASN A 25 -3.31 4.83 -7.46
C ASN A 25 -3.03 5.92 -6.42
N PHE A 26 -1.79 6.38 -6.35
CA PHE A 26 -1.39 7.43 -5.42
C PHE A 26 -2.04 8.77 -5.77
N GLU A 27 -2.03 9.16 -7.04
CA GLU A 27 -2.71 10.36 -7.54
C GLU A 27 -4.24 10.26 -7.38
N HIS A 28 -4.81 9.09 -7.62
CA HIS A 28 -6.24 8.84 -7.47
C HIS A 28 -6.66 8.91 -6.00
N ALA A 29 -5.85 8.36 -5.09
CA ALA A 29 -6.03 8.50 -3.64
C ALA A 29 -6.01 9.97 -3.19
N ALA A 30 -5.14 10.80 -3.78
CA ALA A 30 -5.10 12.24 -3.52
C ALA A 30 -6.37 12.99 -3.98
N CYS A 31 -7.17 12.39 -4.85
CA CYS A 31 -8.52 12.86 -5.20
C CYS A 31 -9.61 12.37 -4.24
N LYS A 32 -9.23 11.77 -3.11
CA LYS A 32 -10.15 11.21 -2.11
C LYS A 32 -11.02 10.07 -2.67
N VAL A 33 -10.39 9.16 -3.39
CA VAL A 33 -11.02 7.96 -3.96
C VAL A 33 -10.45 6.72 -3.28
N ALA A 34 -11.32 5.80 -2.87
CA ALA A 34 -10.93 4.54 -2.25
C ALA A 34 -10.04 3.71 -3.19
N GLN A 35 -8.94 3.17 -2.70
CA GLN A 35 -8.02 2.35 -3.49
C GLN A 35 -8.09 0.89 -3.10
N VAL A 36 -8.16 0.02 -4.11
CA VAL A 36 -8.11 -1.44 -4.00
C VAL A 36 -6.90 -1.92 -4.78
N VAL A 37 -5.88 -2.39 -4.08
CA VAL A 37 -4.56 -2.65 -4.66
C VAL A 37 -3.99 -4.01 -4.22
N PRO A 38 -3.04 -4.60 -4.97
CA PRO A 38 -2.46 -5.88 -4.60
C PRO A 38 -1.70 -5.83 -3.26
N ASN A 39 -1.78 -6.91 -2.50
CA ASN A 39 -1.06 -7.09 -1.24
C ASN A 39 0.40 -7.51 -1.46
N HIS A 40 1.13 -6.75 -2.29
CA HIS A 40 2.55 -6.96 -2.54
C HIS A 40 3.24 -5.67 -3.01
N THR A 41 4.56 -5.66 -3.02
CA THR A 41 5.44 -4.57 -3.49
C THR A 41 5.02 -3.20 -2.92
N SER A 42 5.26 -2.13 -3.66
CA SER A 42 4.91 -0.76 -3.24
C SER A 42 3.43 -0.54 -2.95
N CYS A 43 2.54 -1.28 -3.62
CA CYS A 43 1.10 -1.21 -3.36
C CYS A 43 0.78 -1.53 -1.90
N LYS A 44 1.38 -2.60 -1.36
CA LYS A 44 1.26 -2.95 0.05
C LYS A 44 1.89 -1.88 0.95
N GLU A 45 3.13 -1.48 0.70
CA GLU A 45 3.86 -0.51 1.52
C GLU A 45 3.14 0.83 1.64
N ILE A 46 2.53 1.27 0.55
CA ILE A 46 1.83 2.55 0.51
C ILE A 46 0.45 2.46 1.14
N PHE A 47 -0.31 1.40 0.86
CA PHE A 47 -1.74 1.33 1.18
C PHE A 47 -2.11 0.40 2.34
N GLU A 48 -1.15 -0.30 2.97
CA GLU A 48 -1.44 -1.12 4.15
C GLU A 48 -1.98 -0.25 5.30
N GLY A 49 -3.20 -0.54 5.74
CA GLY A 49 -3.92 0.24 6.75
C GLY A 49 -4.65 1.48 6.23
N TYR A 50 -4.56 1.78 4.94
CA TYR A 50 -5.21 2.93 4.31
C TYR A 50 -6.19 2.54 3.19
N GLY A 51 -5.78 1.63 2.31
CA GLY A 51 -6.61 1.09 1.23
C GLY A 51 -7.06 -0.35 1.50
N GLN A 52 -7.76 -0.94 0.54
CA GLN A 52 -8.12 -2.35 0.56
C GLN A 52 -7.05 -3.16 -0.19
N LEU A 53 -6.52 -4.20 0.45
CA LEU A 53 -5.48 -5.04 -0.13
C LEU A 53 -6.09 -6.33 -0.71
N ILE A 54 -5.78 -6.61 -1.97
CA ILE A 54 -6.19 -7.86 -2.67
C ILE A 54 -5.16 -8.93 -2.34
N ASP A 55 -5.59 -10.07 -1.79
CA ASP A 55 -4.71 -11.20 -1.56
C ASP A 55 -4.08 -11.70 -2.87
N CYS A 56 -2.83 -12.15 -2.78
CA CYS A 56 -2.07 -12.69 -3.91
C CYS A 56 -1.69 -14.14 -3.59
N ASN A 57 -2.64 -15.06 -3.81
CA ASN A 57 -2.52 -16.47 -3.44
C ASN A 57 -1.89 -17.34 -4.53
N HIS A 58 -1.65 -16.77 -5.69
CA HIS A 58 -1.01 -17.43 -6.82
C HIS A 58 0.23 -16.65 -7.25
N VAL A 59 1.22 -17.38 -7.75
CA VAL A 59 2.48 -16.81 -8.27
C VAL A 59 2.68 -17.32 -9.69
N ASP A 60 2.78 -16.40 -10.63
CA ASP A 60 3.27 -16.68 -11.98
C ASP A 60 4.79 -16.58 -12.01
N VAL A 61 5.40 -17.34 -12.90
CA VAL A 61 6.85 -17.29 -13.14
C VAL A 61 7.10 -16.61 -14.48
N ASP A 62 7.73 -15.43 -14.43
CA ASP A 62 8.25 -14.80 -15.63
C ASP A 62 9.57 -15.48 -16.03
N THR A 63 9.50 -16.35 -17.01
CA THR A 63 10.66 -17.12 -17.47
C THR A 63 11.71 -16.28 -18.19
N THR A 64 11.34 -15.08 -18.68
CA THR A 64 12.26 -14.17 -19.36
C THR A 64 13.25 -13.54 -18.40
N PHE A 65 12.76 -13.16 -17.21
CA PHE A 65 13.56 -12.50 -16.19
C PHE A 65 13.79 -13.37 -14.95
N ALA A 66 13.39 -14.65 -14.99
CA ALA A 66 13.51 -15.62 -13.90
C ALA A 66 13.01 -15.08 -12.54
N ARG A 67 11.84 -14.44 -12.55
CA ARG A 67 11.24 -13.82 -11.36
C ARG A 67 9.85 -14.35 -11.08
N GLU A 68 9.51 -14.42 -9.81
CA GLU A 68 8.16 -14.69 -9.33
C GLU A 68 7.31 -13.41 -9.37
N MET A 69 6.07 -13.56 -9.85
CA MET A 69 5.11 -12.47 -9.94
C MET A 69 3.83 -12.84 -9.19
N PRO A 70 3.59 -12.29 -8.00
CA PRO A 70 2.35 -12.50 -7.27
C PRO A 70 1.14 -12.01 -8.08
N CYS A 71 0.09 -12.83 -8.16
CA CYS A 71 -1.12 -12.53 -8.90
C CYS A 71 -2.27 -12.21 -7.95
N PRO A 72 -2.95 -11.06 -8.11
CA PRO A 72 -4.13 -10.72 -7.35
C PRO A 72 -5.25 -11.75 -7.52
N ASP A 73 -5.88 -12.16 -6.41
CA ASP A 73 -7.00 -13.08 -6.39
C ASP A 73 -8.29 -12.39 -6.85
N ALA A 74 -8.83 -12.82 -8.00
CA ALA A 74 -10.03 -12.23 -8.59
C ALA A 74 -11.29 -12.42 -7.70
N ASN A 75 -11.39 -13.53 -6.96
CA ASN A 75 -12.51 -13.77 -6.05
C ASN A 75 -12.44 -12.84 -4.84
N HIS A 76 -11.23 -12.61 -4.31
CA HIS A 76 -11.04 -11.64 -3.23
C HIS A 76 -11.36 -10.22 -3.71
N LEU A 77 -10.86 -9.81 -4.88
CA LEU A 77 -11.19 -8.53 -5.48
C LEU A 77 -12.72 -8.35 -5.61
N THR A 78 -13.41 -9.36 -6.12
CA THR A 78 -14.89 -9.34 -6.27
C THR A 78 -15.58 -9.12 -4.92
N ARG A 79 -15.13 -9.79 -3.86
CA ARG A 79 -15.69 -9.59 -2.51
C ARG A 79 -15.48 -8.15 -2.02
N ILE A 80 -14.25 -7.63 -2.15
CA ILE A 80 -13.93 -6.25 -1.75
C ILE A 80 -14.83 -5.25 -2.48
N LEU A 81 -14.97 -5.39 -3.81
CA LEU A 81 -15.80 -4.48 -4.60
C LEU A 81 -17.28 -4.54 -4.22
N ASN A 82 -17.82 -5.74 -3.97
CA ASN A 82 -19.20 -5.90 -3.49
C ASN A 82 -19.38 -5.26 -2.11
N GLU A 83 -18.46 -5.48 -1.19
CA GLU A 83 -18.50 -4.85 0.14
C GLU A 83 -18.51 -3.32 0.06
N LEU A 84 -17.63 -2.74 -0.77
CA LEU A 84 -17.57 -1.28 -0.95
C LEU A 84 -18.80 -0.72 -1.66
N TYR A 85 -19.44 -1.52 -2.54
CA TYR A 85 -20.68 -1.15 -3.21
C TYR A 85 -21.87 -1.14 -2.26
N GLU A 86 -22.00 -2.15 -1.40
CA GLU A 86 -23.10 -2.32 -0.45
C GLU A 86 -22.96 -1.44 0.78
N ASP A 87 -21.73 -1.26 1.28
CA ASP A 87 -21.41 -0.43 2.45
C ASP A 87 -20.76 0.89 2.03
N ARG A 88 -21.58 1.89 1.79
CA ARG A 88 -21.12 3.24 1.41
C ARG A 88 -20.31 3.92 2.52
N GLY A 89 -20.57 3.61 3.79
CA GLY A 89 -19.81 4.12 4.92
C GLY A 89 -18.38 3.55 4.92
N LYS A 90 -18.21 2.27 4.62
CA LYS A 90 -16.89 1.63 4.43
C LYS A 90 -16.14 2.24 3.25
N LEU A 91 -16.84 2.51 2.14
CA LEU A 91 -16.25 3.15 0.97
C LEU A 91 -15.71 4.54 1.32
N GLU A 92 -16.53 5.38 1.96
CA GLU A 92 -16.15 6.74 2.36
C GLU A 92 -14.99 6.75 3.36
N ALA A 93 -15.01 5.87 4.36
CA ALA A 93 -13.94 5.72 5.33
C ALA A 93 -12.62 5.28 4.66
N THR A 94 -12.69 4.35 3.70
CA THR A 94 -11.51 3.91 2.92
C THR A 94 -10.98 5.07 2.06
N ALA A 95 -11.85 5.84 1.42
CA ALA A 95 -11.45 7.00 0.61
C ALA A 95 -10.75 8.07 1.45
N GLU A 96 -11.26 8.33 2.67
CA GLU A 96 -10.63 9.26 3.61
C GLU A 96 -9.23 8.81 4.03
N LEU A 97 -9.07 7.53 4.38
CA LEU A 97 -7.76 6.97 4.75
C LEU A 97 -6.77 7.04 3.57
N CYS A 98 -7.21 6.71 2.36
CA CYS A 98 -6.39 6.83 1.15
C CYS A 98 -5.95 8.27 0.92
N TYR A 99 -6.85 9.24 1.10
CA TYR A 99 -6.55 10.66 0.97
C TYR A 99 -5.51 11.13 2.01
N ILE A 100 -5.71 10.78 3.28
CA ILE A 100 -4.76 11.08 4.36
C ILE A 100 -3.37 10.54 4.00
N ARG A 101 -3.30 9.30 3.50
CA ARG A 101 -2.04 8.69 3.10
C ARG A 101 -1.37 9.42 1.95
N ALA A 102 -2.11 9.70 0.88
CA ALA A 102 -1.56 10.32 -0.32
C ALA A 102 -1.16 11.79 -0.13
N THR A 103 -1.76 12.48 0.85
CA THR A 103 -1.47 13.88 1.16
C THR A 103 -0.55 14.05 2.37
N ASP A 104 -0.01 12.96 2.93
CA ASP A 104 0.94 13.02 4.02
C ASP A 104 2.18 13.85 3.63
N SER A 105 2.60 14.69 4.54
CA SER A 105 3.72 15.62 4.34
C SER A 105 5.03 14.94 3.97
N GLN A 106 5.24 13.68 4.36
CA GLN A 106 6.44 12.90 4.00
C GLN A 106 6.61 12.77 2.47
N PHE A 107 5.52 12.83 1.70
CA PHE A 107 5.52 12.75 0.23
C PHE A 107 5.59 14.11 -0.46
N HIS A 108 5.61 15.20 0.27
CA HIS A 108 5.79 16.53 -0.32
C HIS A 108 7.20 16.70 -0.87
N TRP A 109 7.30 17.15 -2.11
CA TRP A 109 8.59 17.35 -2.79
C TRP A 109 9.58 18.19 -1.97
N LYS A 110 9.10 19.16 -1.21
CA LYS A 110 9.95 19.96 -0.33
C LYS A 110 10.65 19.10 0.72
N ASN A 111 9.94 18.16 1.33
CA ASN A 111 10.49 17.29 2.36
C ASN A 111 11.42 16.24 1.76
N ILE A 112 11.04 15.68 0.60
CA ILE A 112 11.90 14.76 -0.15
C ILE A 112 13.20 15.45 -0.57
N ALA A 113 13.13 16.67 -1.13
CA ALA A 113 14.31 17.44 -1.52
C ALA A 113 15.22 17.77 -0.32
N SER A 114 14.64 18.07 0.84
CA SER A 114 15.41 18.29 2.07
C SER A 114 16.15 17.03 2.52
N GLN A 115 15.53 15.85 2.42
CA GLN A 115 16.19 14.58 2.75
C GLN A 115 17.36 14.29 1.80
N PHE A 116 17.18 14.49 0.49
CA PHE A 116 18.28 14.39 -0.47
C PHE A 116 19.41 15.36 -0.18
N GLY A 117 19.08 16.61 0.19
CA GLY A 117 20.08 17.60 0.62
C GLY A 117 20.91 17.12 1.82
N GLY A 118 20.25 16.46 2.79
CA GLY A 118 20.94 15.84 3.92
C GLY A 118 21.91 14.74 3.49
N VAL A 119 21.45 13.81 2.66
CA VAL A 119 22.30 12.71 2.14
C VAL A 119 23.52 13.26 1.39
N PHE A 120 23.34 14.29 0.56
CA PHE A 120 24.46 14.91 -0.16
C PHE A 120 25.46 15.57 0.79
N GLN A 121 24.98 16.29 1.83
CA GLN A 121 25.84 16.92 2.81
C GLN A 121 26.62 15.90 3.63
N ASP A 122 25.98 14.82 4.04
CA ASP A 122 26.61 13.73 4.78
C ASP A 122 27.69 13.05 3.94
N THR A 123 27.41 12.81 2.65
CA THR A 123 28.40 12.26 1.71
C THR A 123 29.61 13.17 1.56
N LEU A 124 29.40 14.50 1.44
CA LEU A 124 30.49 15.48 1.36
C LEU A 124 31.33 15.55 2.66
N ASN A 125 30.68 15.32 3.79
CA ASN A 125 31.33 15.26 5.09
C ASN A 125 32.03 13.92 5.38
N GLY A 126 31.99 12.96 4.46
CA GLY A 126 32.56 11.63 4.61
C GLY A 126 31.81 10.72 5.59
N VAL A 127 30.54 10.99 5.85
CA VAL A 127 29.68 10.12 6.66
C VAL A 127 29.44 8.83 5.88
N ASP A 128 29.85 7.71 6.45
CA ASP A 128 29.64 6.39 5.86
C ASP A 128 28.22 5.88 6.17
N HIS A 129 27.36 5.89 5.17
CA HIS A 129 26.01 5.36 5.25
C HIS A 129 25.91 3.84 5.04
N SER A 130 27.01 3.13 4.79
CA SER A 130 27.01 1.66 4.63
C SER A 130 26.63 0.91 5.90
N VAL A 131 26.66 1.58 7.06
CA VAL A 131 26.29 1.06 8.38
C VAL A 131 24.89 1.53 8.82
N ILE A 132 23.98 1.75 7.89
CA ILE A 132 22.56 1.80 8.26
C ILE A 132 22.15 0.37 8.54
N GLU A 133 22.53 -0.14 9.71
CA GLU A 133 21.93 -1.34 10.27
C GLU A 133 20.41 -1.15 10.24
N ASN A 134 19.71 -2.11 9.63
CA ASN A 134 18.28 -2.27 9.72
C ASN A 134 17.82 -2.35 11.18
N LYS A 135 17.74 -1.21 11.87
CA LYS A 135 17.26 -1.13 13.26
C LYS A 135 15.75 -1.21 13.39
N GLU A 136 15.04 -1.48 12.31
CA GLU A 136 13.63 -1.81 12.36
C GLU A 136 13.36 -3.22 11.83
N THR A 137 13.98 -4.23 12.45
CA THR A 137 13.33 -5.54 12.51
C THR A 137 12.06 -5.36 13.32
N ILE A 138 10.93 -5.23 12.64
CA ILE A 138 9.60 -5.30 13.21
C ILE A 138 9.56 -6.57 14.08
N LYS A 139 9.63 -6.39 15.39
CA LYS A 139 9.46 -7.52 16.32
C LYS A 139 8.08 -8.12 16.07
N PRO A 140 7.96 -9.40 15.70
CA PRO A 140 6.66 -10.01 15.46
C PRO A 140 5.81 -9.86 16.73
N LYS A 141 4.65 -9.21 16.60
CA LYS A 141 3.68 -9.14 17.71
C LYS A 141 3.38 -10.57 18.16
N LYS A 142 3.75 -10.91 19.42
CA LYS A 142 3.44 -12.22 20.02
C LYS A 142 1.94 -12.47 19.86
N ARG A 143 1.57 -13.51 19.10
CA ARG A 143 0.20 -14.00 18.99
C ARG A 143 -0.34 -14.20 20.41
N ARG A 144 -1.38 -13.47 20.78
CA ARG A 144 -2.15 -13.74 22.00
C ARG A 144 -2.69 -15.16 21.89
N LYS A 145 -2.25 -16.06 22.80
CA LYS A 145 -2.83 -17.40 22.91
C LYS A 145 -4.32 -17.28 23.11
N ALA A 146 -5.10 -17.91 22.24
CA ALA A 146 -6.54 -18.03 22.39
C ALA A 146 -6.82 -18.66 23.77
N ARG A 147 -7.63 -17.98 24.58
CA ARG A 147 -8.14 -18.52 25.84
C ARG A 147 -9.04 -19.72 25.50
N LYS A 148 -8.65 -20.92 25.94
CA LYS A 148 -9.53 -22.08 25.90
C LYS A 148 -10.77 -21.75 26.72
N ILE A 149 -11.92 -21.66 26.08
CA ILE A 149 -13.22 -21.66 26.75
C ILE A 149 -13.46 -23.11 27.20
N GLY A 150 -13.37 -23.32 28.49
CA GLY A 150 -13.66 -24.63 29.08
C GLY A 150 -15.14 -24.95 28.93
N SER A 151 -15.43 -26.11 28.35
CA SER A 151 -16.74 -26.74 28.42
C SER A 151 -16.97 -27.15 29.91
N LYS A 152 -17.99 -26.59 30.50
CA LYS A 152 -18.59 -27.19 31.71
C LYS A 152 -19.90 -27.85 31.27
N THR A 153 -19.94 -29.13 31.52
CA THR A 153 -21.07 -30.07 31.53
C THR A 153 -22.42 -29.44 31.85
#